data_0938c9267c26aeb726de4287b39cf054
#
_entry.id   0938c9267c26aeb726de4287b39cf054
#
_cell.length_a   1.000
_cell.length_b   1.000
_cell.length_c   1.000
_cell.angle_alpha   90.00
_cell.angle_beta   90.00
_cell.angle_gamma   90.00
#
_symmetry.space_group_name_H-M   'P 1'
#
loop_
_entity.id
_entity.type
_entity.pdbx_description
1 polymer ?
#
loop_
_entity_poly.entity_id
_entity_poly.type
_entity_poly.pdbx_seq_one_letter_code
_entity_poly.pdbx_strand_id
1 'polypeptide(L)'
;MRKNAENEPMNDEQFRAKHDIMVDGFDPIKSPIKSFDEINEIADDYLRQNLEKSNYLCPTPIQMQTIPLMLDRQQLIACAPTGSGKTLAFLLPIIIQLKEPKSCGFRAIILAPTRELVKQIHRECLWISNGSSLRIHMIKNVNLAAKKFNTKSKLKYDILITTPKRLEYLLRKTTDSINVDNLEWLIIDEYDRLLQTTFMQQLSSIFNICFERSSTLKLALFSATFNGHLHEWCKLNLNNIVTVIIGERNKVVESIEQKLVFTGNETGKLFALKEIIANGCQTPVLIFVNTVRKANFLQRELEDSLAITVDTIHSDRKQEIRDQIVRLFREGKILFLICTELMGRGIDFKAVNLVINYDLPSSAIAYIHHVGRTGRAGRTGKAITFYSLKDEKKNLLPILQVMHQSGCSDIPQHVQK
;
A
#
# COMPACT_ATOMS: atom_id res chain seq x y z
N MET A 1 8.92 11.50 -51.44
CA MET A 1 9.97 11.17 -50.43
C MET A 1 9.46 11.55 -49.05
N ARG A 2 8.74 10.67 -48.42
CA ARG A 2 8.42 10.67 -46.96
C ARG A 2 8.49 9.22 -46.51
N LYS A 3 9.69 8.76 -46.20
CA LYS A 3 9.97 7.49 -45.57
C LYS A 3 11.06 7.73 -44.50
N ASN A 4 10.88 7.14 -43.34
CA ASN A 4 11.84 7.03 -42.23
C ASN A 4 11.82 8.18 -41.20
N ALA A 5 10.70 8.30 -40.44
CA ALA A 5 10.70 8.95 -39.13
C ALA A 5 10.19 8.02 -38.02
N GLU A 6 10.22 6.69 -38.22
CA GLU A 6 9.53 5.75 -37.28
C GLU A 6 10.46 4.77 -36.53
N ASN A 7 11.78 4.97 -36.49
CA ASN A 7 12.65 4.03 -35.79
C ASN A 7 13.88 4.64 -35.11
N GLU A 8 13.78 5.83 -34.53
CA GLU A 8 14.76 6.20 -33.52
C GLU A 8 14.35 5.53 -32.17
N PRO A 9 15.28 4.82 -31.49
CA PRO A 9 14.97 4.23 -30.21
C PRO A 9 14.60 5.35 -29.24
N MET A 10 13.39 5.26 -28.68
CA MET A 10 12.84 6.21 -27.71
C MET A 10 13.86 6.40 -26.56
N ASN A 11 14.27 7.63 -26.30
CA ASN A 11 15.14 7.94 -25.18
C ASN A 11 14.40 7.77 -23.84
N ASP A 12 15.15 7.76 -22.73
CA ASP A 12 14.60 7.52 -21.40
C ASP A 12 13.55 8.56 -20.98
N GLU A 13 13.72 9.82 -21.36
CA GLU A 13 12.76 10.89 -21.05
C GLU A 13 11.44 10.68 -21.79
N GLN A 14 11.50 10.38 -23.08
CA GLN A 14 10.32 10.07 -23.89
C GLN A 14 9.62 8.81 -23.38
N PHE A 15 10.39 7.79 -22.97
CA PHE A 15 9.85 6.58 -22.39
C PHE A 15 9.15 6.85 -21.06
N ARG A 16 9.77 7.64 -20.17
CA ARG A 16 9.16 8.06 -18.89
C ARG A 16 7.88 8.86 -19.13
N ALA A 17 7.91 9.82 -20.06
CA ALA A 17 6.73 10.61 -20.41
C ALA A 17 5.57 9.74 -20.94
N LYS A 18 5.86 8.75 -21.79
CA LYS A 18 4.85 7.82 -22.33
C LYS A 18 4.17 6.98 -21.23
N HIS A 19 4.87 6.70 -20.14
CA HIS A 19 4.39 5.87 -19.03
C HIS A 19 4.01 6.68 -17.79
N ASP A 20 3.88 8.01 -17.92
CA ASP A 20 3.57 8.94 -16.82
C ASP A 20 4.52 8.79 -15.62
N ILE A 21 5.80 8.52 -15.90
CA ILE A 21 6.85 8.38 -14.89
C ILE A 21 7.55 9.72 -14.71
N MET A 22 7.43 10.33 -13.55
CA MET A 22 8.22 11.52 -13.16
C MET A 22 9.32 11.07 -12.20
N VAL A 23 10.56 11.52 -12.45
CA VAL A 23 11.72 11.24 -11.62
C VAL A 23 12.41 12.55 -11.25
N ASP A 24 12.72 12.72 -9.97
CA ASP A 24 13.47 13.84 -9.41
C ASP A 24 14.61 13.29 -8.54
N GLY A 25 15.84 13.62 -8.86
CA GLY A 25 17.03 13.11 -8.16
C GLY A 25 18.31 13.62 -8.79
N PHE A 26 19.44 13.06 -8.34
CA PHE A 26 20.77 13.44 -8.82
C PHE A 26 21.17 12.60 -10.04
N ASP A 27 21.73 13.21 -11.07
CA ASP A 27 22.26 12.52 -12.24
C ASP A 27 23.57 11.75 -11.94
N PRO A 28 23.80 10.58 -12.57
CA PRO A 28 22.95 9.93 -13.55
C PRO A 28 21.83 9.10 -12.93
N ILE A 29 20.60 9.30 -13.37
CA ILE A 29 19.45 8.48 -12.99
C ILE A 29 19.41 7.23 -13.87
N LYS A 30 19.31 6.05 -13.25
CA LYS A 30 19.23 4.77 -13.96
C LYS A 30 18.05 4.74 -14.94
N SER A 31 18.31 4.21 -16.13
CA SER A 31 17.28 3.98 -17.15
C SER A 31 16.17 3.07 -16.66
N PRO A 32 14.92 3.33 -17.03
CA PRO A 32 13.80 2.42 -16.71
C PRO A 32 13.94 1.13 -17.51
N ILE A 33 13.59 -0.01 -16.90
CA ILE A 33 13.47 -1.29 -17.61
C ILE A 33 12.17 -1.33 -18.42
N LYS A 34 12.22 -1.91 -19.61
CA LYS A 34 11.06 -2.07 -20.51
C LYS A 34 10.43 -3.46 -20.40
N SER A 35 11.23 -4.44 -20.00
CA SER A 35 10.86 -5.85 -19.81
C SER A 35 11.55 -6.42 -18.57
N PHE A 36 10.96 -7.44 -17.96
CA PHE A 36 11.64 -8.22 -16.93
C PHE A 36 12.85 -9.00 -17.49
N ASP A 37 12.94 -9.19 -18.81
CA ASP A 37 14.10 -9.85 -19.44
C ASP A 37 15.40 -9.05 -19.25
N GLU A 38 15.32 -7.74 -19.10
CA GLU A 38 16.50 -6.88 -18.87
C GLU A 38 17.18 -7.12 -17.51
N ILE A 39 16.51 -7.81 -16.59
CA ILE A 39 17.09 -8.22 -15.30
C ILE A 39 17.43 -9.70 -15.23
N ASN A 40 17.20 -10.49 -16.31
CA ASN A 40 17.42 -11.93 -16.33
C ASN A 40 18.90 -12.32 -16.14
N GLU A 41 19.83 -11.45 -16.53
CA GLU A 41 21.27 -11.71 -16.34
C GLU A 41 21.70 -11.72 -14.87
N ILE A 42 20.93 -11.04 -14.00
CA ILE A 42 21.21 -10.91 -12.56
C ILE A 42 20.20 -11.65 -11.69
N ALA A 43 19.07 -12.09 -12.27
CA ALA A 43 18.00 -12.81 -11.60
C ALA A 43 18.16 -14.33 -11.83
N ASP A 44 17.96 -15.10 -10.76
CA ASP A 44 17.96 -16.57 -10.85
C ASP A 44 16.75 -17.09 -11.64
N ASP A 45 16.88 -18.22 -12.31
CA ASP A 45 15.84 -18.85 -13.15
C ASP A 45 14.50 -19.06 -12.41
N TYR A 46 14.52 -19.38 -11.11
CA TYR A 46 13.32 -19.54 -10.32
C TYR A 46 12.47 -18.25 -10.24
N LEU A 47 13.13 -17.07 -10.23
CA LEU A 47 12.41 -15.78 -10.18
C LEU A 47 11.63 -15.56 -11.46
N ARG A 48 12.23 -15.80 -12.62
CA ARG A 48 11.55 -15.71 -13.91
C ARG A 48 10.32 -16.61 -13.95
N GLN A 49 10.50 -17.90 -13.60
CA GLN A 49 9.40 -18.87 -13.55
C GLN A 49 8.27 -18.44 -12.59
N ASN A 50 8.63 -17.87 -11.45
CA ASN A 50 7.64 -17.39 -10.48
C ASN A 50 6.90 -16.15 -10.99
N LEU A 51 7.57 -15.21 -11.66
CA LEU A 51 6.94 -14.07 -12.31
C LEU A 51 5.93 -14.52 -13.39
N GLU A 52 6.33 -15.44 -14.26
CA GLU A 52 5.47 -16.01 -15.31
C GLU A 52 4.24 -16.73 -14.74
N LYS A 53 4.45 -17.63 -13.76
CA LYS A 53 3.35 -18.33 -13.05
C LYS A 53 2.39 -17.36 -12.37
N SER A 54 2.87 -16.17 -12.05
CA SER A 54 2.17 -15.08 -11.41
C SER A 54 1.43 -14.16 -12.37
N ASN A 55 1.56 -14.43 -13.65
CA ASN A 55 1.05 -13.57 -14.70
C ASN A 55 1.63 -12.13 -14.67
N TYR A 56 2.85 -11.99 -14.14
CA TYR A 56 3.62 -10.76 -14.26
C TYR A 56 4.37 -10.77 -15.60
N LEU A 57 3.66 -10.45 -16.67
CA LEU A 57 4.21 -10.54 -18.04
C LEU A 57 5.06 -9.32 -18.39
N CYS A 58 4.68 -8.14 -17.91
CA CYS A 58 5.38 -6.88 -18.15
C CYS A 58 5.49 -6.08 -16.85
N PRO A 59 6.58 -5.33 -16.64
CA PRO A 59 6.69 -4.44 -15.50
C PRO A 59 5.68 -3.28 -15.60
N THR A 60 5.11 -2.90 -14.47
CA THR A 60 4.27 -1.70 -14.38
C THR A 60 5.15 -0.44 -14.33
N PRO A 61 4.62 0.77 -14.61
CA PRO A 61 5.42 2.00 -14.63
C PRO A 61 6.26 2.23 -13.36
N ILE A 62 5.70 1.92 -12.16
CA ILE A 62 6.46 2.02 -10.92
C ILE A 62 7.60 1.00 -10.86
N GLN A 63 7.38 -0.21 -11.34
CA GLN A 63 8.39 -1.26 -11.40
C GLN A 63 9.48 -0.93 -12.42
N MET A 64 9.10 -0.41 -13.60
CA MET A 64 10.04 0.00 -14.65
C MET A 64 11.15 0.91 -14.10
N GLN A 65 10.80 1.86 -13.25
CA GLN A 65 11.78 2.83 -12.75
C GLN A 65 12.38 2.45 -11.39
N THR A 66 11.60 1.91 -10.45
CA THR A 66 12.12 1.67 -9.09
C THR A 66 13.01 0.43 -8.99
N ILE A 67 12.76 -0.61 -9.80
CA ILE A 67 13.60 -1.82 -9.79
C ILE A 67 15.05 -1.49 -10.13
N PRO A 68 15.39 -0.85 -11.27
CA PRO A 68 16.78 -0.52 -11.58
C PRO A 68 17.43 0.43 -10.56
N LEU A 69 16.67 1.39 -10.00
CA LEU A 69 17.18 2.27 -8.94
C LEU A 69 17.55 1.49 -7.68
N MET A 70 16.72 0.56 -7.23
CA MET A 70 17.03 -0.27 -6.07
C MET A 70 18.17 -1.26 -6.35
N LEU A 71 18.24 -1.84 -7.54
CA LEU A 71 19.37 -2.69 -7.95
C LEU A 71 20.69 -1.94 -7.93
N ASP A 72 20.68 -0.64 -8.25
CA ASP A 72 21.81 0.28 -8.12
C ASP A 72 22.00 0.82 -6.68
N ARG A 73 21.28 0.27 -5.71
CA ARG A 73 21.34 0.64 -4.29
C ARG A 73 21.05 2.11 -4.00
N GLN A 74 20.24 2.77 -4.83
CA GLN A 74 19.81 4.14 -4.60
C GLN A 74 18.65 4.19 -3.61
N GLN A 75 18.67 5.17 -2.72
CA GLN A 75 17.56 5.46 -1.82
C GLN A 75 16.43 6.14 -2.58
N LEU A 76 15.17 5.82 -2.28
CA LEU A 76 14.07 6.37 -3.06
C LEU A 76 12.78 6.62 -2.28
N ILE A 77 12.01 7.56 -2.77
CA ILE A 77 10.59 7.77 -2.46
C ILE A 77 9.79 7.41 -3.71
N ALA A 78 8.91 6.44 -3.59
CA ALA A 78 8.09 5.95 -4.70
C ALA A 78 6.61 6.22 -4.42
N CYS A 79 5.98 7.04 -5.25
CA CYS A 79 4.57 7.37 -5.16
C CYS A 79 3.84 6.86 -6.40
N ALA A 80 2.89 5.96 -6.22
CA ALA A 80 2.09 5.42 -7.31
C ALA A 80 0.71 4.98 -6.80
N PRO A 81 -0.34 5.01 -7.63
CA PRO A 81 -1.69 4.64 -7.23
C PRO A 81 -1.78 3.26 -6.54
N THR A 82 -2.86 3.03 -5.80
CA THR A 82 -3.12 1.69 -5.24
C THR A 82 -3.31 0.67 -6.37
N GLY A 83 -2.73 -0.52 -6.21
CA GLY A 83 -2.80 -1.56 -7.25
C GLY A 83 -1.78 -1.41 -8.39
N SER A 84 -0.88 -0.44 -8.36
CA SER A 84 0.17 -0.21 -9.37
C SER A 84 1.33 -1.20 -9.33
N GLY A 85 1.36 -2.16 -8.39
CA GLY A 85 2.44 -3.15 -8.30
C GLY A 85 3.63 -2.75 -7.42
N LYS A 86 3.46 -1.80 -6.49
CA LYS A 86 4.51 -1.35 -5.55
C LYS A 86 5.18 -2.48 -4.78
N THR A 87 4.42 -3.49 -4.35
CA THR A 87 4.97 -4.61 -3.56
C THR A 87 6.05 -5.35 -4.32
N LEU A 88 5.80 -5.71 -5.57
CA LEU A 88 6.81 -6.37 -6.42
C LEU A 88 7.99 -5.42 -6.71
N ALA A 89 7.72 -4.13 -6.87
CA ALA A 89 8.74 -3.12 -7.17
C ALA A 89 9.86 -3.05 -6.12
N PHE A 90 9.58 -3.35 -4.84
CA PHE A 90 10.63 -3.46 -3.82
C PHE A 90 11.02 -4.90 -3.48
N LEU A 91 10.14 -5.88 -3.57
CA LEU A 91 10.48 -7.27 -3.23
C LEU A 91 11.49 -7.87 -4.22
N LEU A 92 11.27 -7.65 -5.51
CA LEU A 92 12.09 -8.25 -6.56
C LEU A 92 13.56 -7.84 -6.46
N PRO A 93 13.92 -6.53 -6.40
CA PRO A 93 15.31 -6.13 -6.27
C PRO A 93 15.97 -6.57 -4.95
N ILE A 94 15.21 -6.63 -3.84
CA ILE A 94 15.72 -7.16 -2.57
C ILE A 94 16.10 -8.63 -2.71
N ILE A 95 15.23 -9.47 -3.27
CA ILE A 95 15.46 -10.90 -3.44
C ILE A 95 16.67 -11.14 -4.34
N ILE A 96 16.78 -10.40 -5.46
CA ILE A 96 17.92 -10.47 -6.38
C ILE A 96 19.24 -10.12 -5.68
N GLN A 97 19.27 -9.07 -4.88
CA GLN A 97 20.49 -8.63 -4.20
C GLN A 97 20.92 -9.54 -3.05
N LEU A 98 19.96 -10.09 -2.32
CA LEU A 98 20.26 -10.94 -1.17
C LEU A 98 20.78 -12.32 -1.57
N LYS A 99 20.36 -12.86 -2.71
CA LYS A 99 20.74 -14.15 -3.31
C LYS A 99 20.69 -15.33 -2.34
N GLU A 100 21.65 -15.40 -1.41
CA GLU A 100 21.85 -16.51 -0.48
C GLU A 100 21.64 -16.10 0.98
N PRO A 101 21.18 -17.02 1.85
CA PRO A 101 21.01 -16.75 3.26
C PRO A 101 22.36 -16.63 3.98
N LYS A 102 22.49 -15.60 4.83
CA LYS A 102 23.68 -15.35 5.66
C LYS A 102 23.34 -15.43 7.15
N SER A 103 24.32 -15.83 7.98
CA SER A 103 24.18 -15.85 9.44
C SER A 103 24.68 -14.54 10.06
N CYS A 104 24.16 -13.41 9.57
CA CYS A 104 24.60 -12.07 9.98
C CYS A 104 23.46 -11.16 10.45
N GLY A 105 22.30 -11.71 10.76
CA GLY A 105 21.11 -10.95 11.12
C GLY A 105 20.20 -10.66 9.93
N PHE A 106 19.21 -9.79 10.13
CA PHE A 106 18.34 -9.36 9.05
C PHE A 106 19.07 -8.38 8.13
N ARG A 107 18.99 -8.64 6.84
CA ARG A 107 19.56 -7.78 5.78
C ARG A 107 18.52 -6.89 5.12
N ALA A 108 17.25 -7.28 5.18
CA ALA A 108 16.14 -6.42 4.76
C ALA A 108 15.01 -6.45 5.78
N ILE A 109 14.47 -5.26 6.09
CA ILE A 109 13.30 -5.09 6.94
C ILE A 109 12.25 -4.32 6.16
N ILE A 110 11.02 -4.84 6.13
CA ILE A 110 9.88 -4.23 5.48
C ILE A 110 8.85 -3.88 6.55
N LEU A 111 8.52 -2.59 6.67
CA LEU A 111 7.53 -2.06 7.59
C LEU A 111 6.22 -1.79 6.87
N ALA A 112 5.13 -2.23 7.46
CA ALA A 112 3.79 -1.92 7.01
C ALA A 112 2.88 -1.55 8.19
N PRO A 113 1.89 -0.66 8.01
CA PRO A 113 1.09 -0.11 9.11
C PRO A 113 0.19 -1.13 9.80
N THR A 114 -0.24 -2.19 9.11
CA THR A 114 -1.18 -3.19 9.64
C THR A 114 -0.64 -4.61 9.56
N ARG A 115 -1.14 -5.47 10.47
CA ARG A 115 -0.78 -6.90 10.47
C ARG A 115 -1.27 -7.61 9.21
N GLU A 116 -2.37 -7.17 8.66
CA GLU A 116 -2.99 -7.69 7.45
C GLU A 116 -2.08 -7.43 6.23
N LEU A 117 -1.58 -6.20 6.09
CA LEU A 117 -0.63 -5.86 5.03
C LEU A 117 0.71 -6.59 5.22
N VAL A 118 1.22 -6.69 6.45
CA VAL A 118 2.39 -7.53 6.77
C VAL A 118 2.21 -8.97 6.30
N LYS A 119 1.06 -9.59 6.57
CA LYS A 119 0.76 -10.96 6.10
C LYS A 119 0.66 -11.05 4.59
N GLN A 120 0.10 -10.03 3.95
CA GLN A 120 0.00 -9.96 2.49
C GLN A 120 1.39 -9.89 1.86
N ILE A 121 2.23 -8.93 2.28
CA ILE A 121 3.61 -8.77 1.79
C ILE A 121 4.43 -10.05 2.06
N HIS A 122 4.29 -10.64 3.25
CA HIS A 122 4.99 -11.87 3.59
C HIS A 122 4.61 -13.03 2.66
N ARG A 123 3.32 -13.22 2.38
CA ARG A 123 2.86 -14.25 1.44
C ARG A 123 3.38 -14.02 0.03
N GLU A 124 3.35 -12.79 -0.45
CA GLU A 124 3.86 -12.40 -1.76
C GLU A 124 5.37 -12.61 -1.84
N CYS A 125 6.11 -12.22 -0.80
CA CYS A 125 7.55 -12.44 -0.70
C CYS A 125 7.90 -13.94 -0.75
N LEU A 126 7.21 -14.79 0.02
CA LEU A 126 7.40 -16.25 -0.01
C LEU A 126 7.11 -16.83 -1.39
N TRP A 127 6.13 -16.30 -2.08
CA TRP A 127 5.74 -16.80 -3.38
C TRP A 127 6.72 -16.43 -4.49
N ILE A 128 7.16 -15.16 -4.53
CA ILE A 128 8.16 -14.69 -5.50
C ILE A 128 9.50 -15.40 -5.27
N SER A 129 9.89 -15.61 -4.01
CA SER A 129 11.16 -16.27 -3.63
C SER A 129 11.07 -17.79 -3.59
N ASN A 130 9.97 -18.41 -4.06
CA ASN A 130 9.86 -19.86 -4.09
C ASN A 130 10.93 -20.49 -4.98
N GLY A 131 11.71 -21.41 -4.44
CA GLY A 131 12.92 -21.95 -5.08
C GLY A 131 14.22 -21.32 -4.57
N SER A 132 14.15 -20.21 -3.81
CA SER A 132 15.32 -19.66 -3.12
C SER A 132 15.54 -20.32 -1.76
N SER A 133 16.76 -20.19 -1.23
CA SER A 133 17.09 -20.58 0.14
C SER A 133 16.91 -19.46 1.17
N LEU A 134 16.45 -18.27 0.77
CA LEU A 134 16.28 -17.11 1.65
C LEU A 134 15.30 -17.39 2.79
N ARG A 135 15.61 -16.86 3.97
CA ARG A 135 14.80 -17.00 5.18
C ARG A 135 13.99 -15.75 5.43
N ILE A 136 12.67 -15.87 5.18
CA ILE A 136 11.71 -14.78 5.27
C ILE A 136 10.84 -14.98 6.50
N HIS A 137 10.75 -13.95 7.33
CA HIS A 137 10.05 -14.02 8.61
C HIS A 137 9.09 -12.86 8.81
N MET A 138 8.02 -13.12 9.59
CA MET A 138 7.19 -12.08 10.18
C MET A 138 7.05 -12.28 11.67
N ILE A 139 6.92 -11.19 12.43
CA ILE A 139 6.75 -11.25 13.88
C ILE A 139 5.27 -11.49 14.19
N LYS A 140 4.95 -12.67 14.74
CA LYS A 140 3.63 -13.00 15.29
C LYS A 140 3.57 -12.65 16.78
N ASN A 141 4.59 -13.06 17.54
CA ASN A 141 4.75 -12.82 18.97
C ASN A 141 6.13 -12.21 19.23
N VAL A 142 6.18 -11.04 19.88
CA VAL A 142 7.42 -10.28 20.10
C VAL A 142 8.36 -10.96 21.10
N ASN A 143 7.83 -11.65 22.11
CA ASN A 143 8.67 -12.34 23.10
C ASN A 143 9.36 -13.59 22.51
N LEU A 144 8.67 -14.32 21.65
CA LEU A 144 9.25 -15.44 20.92
C LEU A 144 10.25 -14.95 19.88
N ALA A 145 9.96 -13.84 19.22
CA ALA A 145 10.85 -13.21 18.24
C ALA A 145 12.17 -12.77 18.91
N ALA A 146 12.11 -12.12 20.08
CA ALA A 146 13.29 -11.69 20.83
C ALA A 146 14.21 -12.86 21.23
N LYS A 147 13.63 -14.04 21.53
CA LYS A 147 14.41 -15.26 21.81
C LYS A 147 15.05 -15.85 20.56
N LYS A 148 14.31 -15.81 19.44
CA LYS A 148 14.71 -16.47 18.18
C LYS A 148 15.73 -15.65 17.38
N PHE A 149 15.57 -14.34 17.32
CA PHE A 149 16.28 -13.44 16.42
C PHE A 149 17.38 -12.62 17.11
N ASN A 150 17.75 -12.98 18.32
CA ASN A 150 18.80 -12.29 19.08
C ASN A 150 20.17 -12.36 18.38
N THR A 151 21.09 -11.47 18.76
CA THR A 151 22.42 -11.36 18.17
C THR A 151 23.28 -12.62 18.31
N LYS A 152 22.98 -13.47 19.29
CA LYS A 152 23.66 -14.76 19.54
C LYS A 152 23.09 -15.92 18.71
N SER A 153 21.99 -15.67 17.98
CA SER A 153 21.34 -16.71 17.18
C SER A 153 22.21 -17.13 16.00
N LYS A 154 22.45 -18.44 15.89
CA LYS A 154 23.14 -19.06 14.75
C LYS A 154 22.19 -19.32 13.56
N LEU A 155 20.92 -19.00 13.69
CA LEU A 155 19.93 -19.22 12.64
C LEU A 155 20.18 -18.23 11.49
N LYS A 156 20.02 -18.71 10.27
CA LYS A 156 20.02 -17.86 9.09
C LYS A 156 18.63 -17.21 8.97
N TYR A 157 18.58 -15.90 8.83
CA TYR A 157 17.36 -15.14 8.53
C TYR A 157 17.76 -13.84 7.81
N ASP A 158 17.05 -13.53 6.77
CA ASP A 158 17.45 -12.49 5.81
C ASP A 158 16.44 -11.36 5.72
N ILE A 159 15.15 -11.68 5.61
CA ILE A 159 14.09 -10.71 5.40
C ILE A 159 13.09 -10.75 6.58
N LEU A 160 12.83 -9.58 7.17
CA LEU A 160 11.81 -9.39 8.18
C LEU A 160 10.69 -8.50 7.65
N ILE A 161 9.45 -8.94 7.78
CA ILE A 161 8.26 -8.15 7.46
C ILE A 161 7.45 -7.96 8.73
N THR A 162 7.23 -6.70 9.15
CA THR A 162 6.62 -6.43 10.45
C THR A 162 5.94 -5.06 10.51
N THR A 163 5.31 -4.75 11.66
CA THR A 163 4.77 -3.41 11.95
C THR A 163 5.75 -2.59 12.78
N PRO A 164 5.74 -1.23 12.67
CA PRO A 164 6.66 -0.36 13.41
C PRO A 164 6.68 -0.64 14.91
N LYS A 165 5.50 -0.73 15.56
CA LYS A 165 5.39 -0.98 16.99
C LYS A 165 6.10 -2.26 17.46
N ARG A 166 6.07 -3.33 16.65
CA ARG A 166 6.72 -4.60 16.98
C ARG A 166 8.22 -4.52 16.81
N LEU A 167 8.69 -3.87 15.76
CA LEU A 167 10.12 -3.67 15.53
C LEU A 167 10.72 -2.77 16.60
N GLU A 168 10.11 -1.62 16.87
CA GLU A 168 10.54 -0.68 17.91
C GLU A 168 10.66 -1.38 19.27
N TYR A 169 9.65 -2.18 19.67
CA TYR A 169 9.69 -2.94 20.90
C TYR A 169 10.90 -3.86 20.99
N LEU A 170 11.25 -4.56 19.90
CA LEU A 170 12.42 -5.44 19.86
C LEU A 170 13.73 -4.67 19.90
N LEU A 171 13.83 -3.56 19.17
CA LEU A 171 15.04 -2.74 19.14
C LEU A 171 15.32 -2.07 20.50
N ARG A 172 14.25 -1.67 21.23
CA ARG A 172 14.36 -1.00 22.54
C ARG A 172 14.47 -1.96 23.72
N LYS A 173 14.00 -3.20 23.61
CA LYS A 173 13.94 -4.15 24.73
C LYS A 173 15.32 -4.47 25.31
N THR A 174 16.25 -4.83 24.42
CA THR A 174 17.70 -4.96 24.68
C THR A 174 18.40 -4.86 23.34
N THR A 175 19.65 -4.40 23.34
CA THR A 175 20.50 -4.34 22.14
C THR A 175 20.64 -5.69 21.44
N ASP A 176 20.45 -6.78 22.17
CA ASP A 176 20.59 -8.15 21.69
C ASP A 176 19.30 -8.81 21.20
N SER A 177 18.13 -8.14 21.32
CA SER A 177 16.84 -8.79 21.00
C SER A 177 16.65 -9.07 19.51
N ILE A 178 17.29 -8.31 18.65
CA ILE A 178 17.26 -8.48 17.18
C ILE A 178 18.56 -7.98 16.57
N ASN A 179 19.10 -8.76 15.63
CA ASN A 179 20.31 -8.37 14.92
C ASN A 179 19.97 -7.62 13.62
N VAL A 180 20.40 -6.35 13.57
CA VAL A 180 20.23 -5.42 12.43
C VAL A 180 21.56 -4.80 11.99
N ASP A 181 22.72 -5.31 12.47
CA ASP A 181 24.02 -4.71 12.21
C ASP A 181 24.44 -4.76 10.73
N ASN A 182 23.89 -5.72 9.99
CA ASN A 182 24.13 -5.88 8.55
C ASN A 182 22.87 -5.58 7.72
N LEU A 183 22.02 -4.66 8.22
CA LEU A 183 20.82 -4.28 7.51
C LEU A 183 21.18 -3.48 6.24
N GLU A 184 20.76 -4.00 5.09
CA GLU A 184 21.04 -3.41 3.79
C GLU A 184 19.85 -2.56 3.31
N TRP A 185 18.62 -2.98 3.63
CA TRP A 185 17.39 -2.29 3.21
C TRP A 185 16.40 -2.12 4.35
N LEU A 186 15.89 -0.91 4.50
CA LEU A 186 14.70 -0.59 5.28
C LEU A 186 13.63 -0.07 4.32
N ILE A 187 12.58 -0.86 4.12
CA ILE A 187 11.45 -0.51 3.26
C ILE A 187 10.27 -0.09 4.12
N ILE A 188 9.61 0.99 3.73
CA ILE A 188 8.37 1.44 4.39
C ILE A 188 7.26 1.49 3.36
N ASP A 189 6.31 0.58 3.47
CA ASP A 189 5.11 0.58 2.65
C ASP A 189 3.97 1.34 3.33
N GLU A 190 3.15 2.03 2.55
CA GLU A 190 2.14 2.98 3.01
C GLU A 190 2.71 4.04 4.00
N TYR A 191 3.84 4.65 3.63
CA TYR A 191 4.52 5.62 4.49
C TYR A 191 3.66 6.84 4.84
N ASP A 192 2.78 7.27 3.96
CA ASP A 192 1.84 8.38 4.18
C ASP A 192 0.94 8.16 5.41
N ARG A 193 0.65 6.90 5.71
CA ARG A 193 -0.06 6.52 6.92
C ARG A 193 0.87 6.47 8.13
N LEU A 194 2.07 5.97 7.96
CA LEU A 194 3.05 5.84 9.04
C LEU A 194 3.61 7.19 9.51
N LEU A 195 3.37 8.26 8.73
CA LEU A 195 3.67 9.64 9.13
C LEU A 195 2.60 10.30 10.02
N GLN A 196 1.48 9.66 10.27
CA GLN A 196 0.54 10.14 11.27
C GLN A 196 1.22 10.14 12.65
N THR A 197 0.89 11.11 13.49
CA THR A 197 1.57 11.41 14.77
C THR A 197 1.82 10.19 15.66
N THR A 198 0.93 9.21 15.64
CA THR A 198 1.04 7.98 16.44
C THR A 198 2.19 7.06 16.03
N PHE A 199 2.63 7.11 14.77
CA PHE A 199 3.70 6.26 14.24
C PHE A 199 5.04 7.00 14.09
N MET A 200 5.04 8.32 14.02
CA MET A 200 6.26 9.13 13.81
C MET A 200 7.34 8.87 14.87
N GLN A 201 6.95 8.82 16.14
CA GLN A 201 7.90 8.54 17.24
C GLN A 201 8.53 7.15 17.10
N GLN A 202 7.72 6.14 16.68
CA GLN A 202 8.21 4.80 16.46
C GLN A 202 9.18 4.74 15.28
N LEU A 203 8.86 5.42 14.17
CA LEU A 203 9.73 5.47 13.01
C LEU A 203 11.04 6.20 13.30
N SER A 204 11.01 7.34 14.00
CA SER A 204 12.21 8.07 14.40
C SER A 204 13.12 7.20 15.26
N SER A 205 12.56 6.46 16.22
CA SER A 205 13.33 5.53 17.04
C SER A 205 13.95 4.39 16.19
N ILE A 206 13.19 3.82 15.26
CA ILE A 206 13.67 2.76 14.36
C ILE A 206 14.80 3.29 13.46
N PHE A 207 14.61 4.47 12.85
CA PHE A 207 15.62 5.08 11.98
C PHE A 207 16.92 5.31 12.73
N ASN A 208 16.88 5.99 13.88
CA ASN A 208 18.07 6.28 14.65
C ASN A 208 18.86 5.00 14.96
N ILE A 209 18.19 3.98 15.52
CA ILE A 209 18.86 2.73 15.87
C ILE A 209 19.39 1.97 14.64
N CYS A 210 18.63 1.90 13.55
CA CYS A 210 19.05 1.16 12.36
C CYS A 210 20.20 1.87 11.61
N PHE A 211 20.16 3.21 11.50
CA PHE A 211 21.23 3.99 10.86
C PHE A 211 22.51 4.03 11.69
N GLU A 212 22.39 4.05 13.03
CA GLU A 212 23.56 3.94 13.92
C GLU A 212 24.25 2.58 13.83
N ARG A 213 23.47 1.49 13.66
CA ARG A 213 23.98 0.10 13.67
C ARG A 213 24.45 -0.39 12.32
N SER A 214 23.94 0.13 11.22
CA SER A 214 24.33 -0.29 9.87
C SER A 214 24.72 0.89 8.98
N SER A 215 25.98 0.93 8.59
CA SER A 215 26.54 1.92 7.66
C SER A 215 26.16 1.71 6.20
N THR A 216 25.69 0.51 5.85
CA THR A 216 25.28 0.14 4.48
C THR A 216 23.80 0.30 4.22
N LEU A 217 23.04 0.72 5.22
CA LEU A 217 21.59 0.83 5.18
C LEU A 217 21.12 1.80 4.10
N LYS A 218 20.17 1.34 3.31
CA LYS A 218 19.42 2.12 2.31
C LYS A 218 17.94 2.16 2.68
N LEU A 219 17.31 3.30 2.42
CA LEU A 219 15.89 3.53 2.68
C LEU A 219 15.09 3.59 1.38
N ALA A 220 13.94 2.91 1.35
CA ALA A 220 12.97 3.08 0.27
C ALA A 220 11.55 3.21 0.85
N LEU A 221 10.87 4.27 0.43
CA LEU A 221 9.55 4.67 0.93
C LEU A 221 8.52 4.51 -0.19
N PHE A 222 7.48 3.73 0.05
CA PHE A 222 6.41 3.48 -0.93
C PHE A 222 5.06 3.96 -0.41
N SER A 223 4.30 4.68 -1.25
CA SER A 223 2.96 5.18 -0.89
C SER A 223 2.04 5.29 -2.11
N ALA A 224 0.75 5.47 -1.84
CA ALA A 224 -0.22 5.82 -2.86
C ALA A 224 -0.40 7.35 -2.99
N THR A 225 0.01 8.12 -2.00
CA THR A 225 -0.13 9.56 -1.98
C THR A 225 1.21 10.24 -1.73
N PHE A 226 1.40 11.41 -2.36
CA PHE A 226 2.60 12.23 -2.19
C PHE A 226 2.43 13.20 -1.01
N ASN A 227 3.42 13.23 -0.12
CA ASN A 227 3.48 14.16 1.00
C ASN A 227 4.71 15.06 0.87
N GLY A 228 4.48 16.36 0.57
CA GLY A 228 5.55 17.33 0.36
C GLY A 228 6.46 17.54 1.58
N HIS A 229 5.90 17.60 2.78
CA HIS A 229 6.69 17.77 4.01
C HIS A 229 7.65 16.59 4.26
N LEU A 230 7.19 15.37 3.99
CA LEU A 230 8.09 14.22 4.09
C LEU A 230 9.18 14.27 3.02
N HIS A 231 8.81 14.63 1.80
CA HIS A 231 9.77 14.75 0.72
C HIS A 231 10.89 15.74 1.05
N GLU A 232 10.52 16.91 1.58
CA GLU A 232 11.49 17.89 2.07
C GLU A 232 12.33 17.34 3.22
N TRP A 233 11.70 16.70 4.21
CA TRP A 233 12.42 16.08 5.32
C TRP A 233 13.43 15.03 4.81
N CYS A 234 13.03 14.17 3.88
CA CYS A 234 13.93 13.17 3.29
C CYS A 234 15.08 13.81 2.52
N LYS A 235 14.82 14.86 1.74
CA LYS A 235 15.89 15.61 1.04
C LYS A 235 16.91 16.24 1.99
N LEU A 236 16.46 16.68 3.16
CA LEU A 236 17.32 17.30 4.16
C LEU A 236 18.13 16.29 5.00
N ASN A 237 17.60 15.09 5.21
CA ASN A 237 18.17 14.10 6.14
C ASN A 237 18.80 12.88 5.47
N LEU A 238 18.52 12.67 4.19
CA LEU A 238 19.01 11.50 3.43
C LEU A 238 19.81 11.99 2.23
N ASN A 239 21.01 11.46 2.07
CA ASN A 239 21.86 11.79 0.95
C ASN A 239 21.38 11.04 -0.31
N ASN A 240 21.34 11.76 -1.45
CA ASN A 240 21.10 11.17 -2.78
C ASN A 240 19.79 10.37 -2.88
N ILE A 241 18.68 10.93 -2.36
CA ILE A 241 17.37 10.29 -2.49
C ILE A 241 16.74 10.61 -3.85
N VAL A 242 16.25 9.59 -4.53
CA VAL A 242 15.52 9.72 -5.81
C VAL A 242 14.03 9.65 -5.54
N THR A 243 13.26 10.55 -6.15
CA THR A 243 11.80 10.55 -6.06
C THR A 243 11.22 10.06 -7.38
N VAL A 244 10.38 9.03 -7.31
CA VAL A 244 9.64 8.47 -8.45
C VAL A 244 8.16 8.65 -8.22
N ILE A 245 7.47 9.31 -9.16
CA ILE A 245 6.01 9.53 -9.08
C ILE A 245 5.38 9.02 -10.38
N ILE A 246 4.34 8.20 -10.23
CA ILE A 246 3.57 7.66 -11.37
C ILE A 246 2.22 8.35 -11.44
N GLY A 247 1.94 8.95 -12.60
CA GLY A 247 0.71 9.69 -12.84
C GLY A 247 0.65 11.02 -12.09
N GLU A 248 -0.54 11.60 -12.01
CA GLU A 248 -0.76 12.84 -11.28
C GLU A 248 -0.76 12.64 -9.77
N ARG A 249 -0.22 13.62 -9.03
CA ARG A 249 -0.13 13.57 -7.57
C ARG A 249 -1.50 13.58 -6.93
N ASN A 250 -1.74 12.67 -5.99
CA ASN A 250 -2.95 12.65 -5.14
C ASN A 250 -4.27 12.58 -5.93
N LYS A 251 -4.29 11.90 -7.07
CA LYS A 251 -5.46 11.69 -7.93
C LYS A 251 -6.01 10.27 -7.76
N VAL A 252 -7.32 10.12 -7.90
CA VAL A 252 -7.98 8.83 -8.04
C VAL A 252 -7.87 8.38 -9.49
N VAL A 253 -7.67 7.09 -9.75
CA VAL A 253 -7.58 6.55 -11.11
C VAL A 253 -8.90 6.73 -11.86
N GLU A 254 -8.84 7.09 -13.14
CA GLU A 254 -10.01 7.43 -13.98
C GLU A 254 -11.01 6.28 -14.17
N SER A 255 -10.54 5.03 -13.97
CA SER A 255 -11.41 3.85 -14.07
C SER A 255 -12.45 3.75 -12.94
N ILE A 256 -12.47 4.68 -11.97
CA ILE A 256 -13.39 4.66 -10.84
C ILE A 256 -14.43 5.77 -10.98
N GLU A 257 -15.69 5.35 -11.20
CA GLU A 257 -16.84 6.26 -11.13
C GLU A 257 -17.04 6.73 -9.69
N GLN A 258 -16.98 8.03 -9.46
CA GLN A 258 -17.12 8.64 -8.13
C GLN A 258 -18.45 9.39 -8.03
N LYS A 259 -19.21 9.17 -6.94
CA LYS A 259 -20.46 9.85 -6.69
C LYS A 259 -20.51 10.41 -5.27
N LEU A 260 -20.97 11.65 -5.13
CA LEU A 260 -21.23 12.30 -3.84
C LEU A 260 -22.73 12.39 -3.61
N VAL A 261 -23.19 11.89 -2.45
CA VAL A 261 -24.62 11.82 -2.12
C VAL A 261 -24.91 12.58 -0.83
N PHE A 262 -25.75 13.61 -0.92
CA PHE A 262 -26.24 14.32 0.26
C PHE A 262 -27.31 13.50 0.98
N THR A 263 -27.12 13.27 2.26
CA THR A 263 -28.00 12.42 3.07
C THR A 263 -28.67 13.15 4.23
N GLY A 264 -28.36 14.44 4.41
CA GLY A 264 -28.96 15.29 5.44
C GLY A 264 -28.50 14.95 6.86
N ASN A 265 -28.73 13.72 7.32
CA ASN A 265 -28.38 13.25 8.67
C ASN A 265 -28.08 11.73 8.70
N GLU A 266 -27.84 11.17 9.90
CA GLU A 266 -27.53 9.74 10.08
C GLU A 266 -28.68 8.81 9.63
N THR A 267 -29.95 9.20 9.84
CA THR A 267 -31.11 8.43 9.38
C THR A 267 -31.16 8.41 7.86
N GLY A 268 -30.88 9.54 7.21
CA GLY A 268 -30.78 9.61 5.75
C GLY A 268 -29.66 8.79 5.17
N LYS A 269 -28.48 8.71 5.85
CA LYS A 269 -27.38 7.80 5.46
C LYS A 269 -27.83 6.34 5.47
N LEU A 270 -28.51 5.92 6.54
CA LEU A 270 -29.01 4.56 6.67
C LEU A 270 -30.05 4.23 5.59
N PHE A 271 -30.97 5.17 5.33
CA PHE A 271 -31.97 5.00 4.27
C PHE A 271 -31.33 4.89 2.90
N ALA A 272 -30.41 5.80 2.55
CA ALA A 272 -29.69 5.77 1.28
C ALA A 272 -28.87 4.47 1.10
N LEU A 273 -28.25 3.98 2.17
CA LEU A 273 -27.51 2.70 2.12
C LEU A 273 -28.46 1.53 1.83
N LYS A 274 -29.58 1.44 2.55
CA LYS A 274 -30.59 0.39 2.35
C LYS A 274 -31.20 0.45 0.94
N GLU A 275 -31.45 1.63 0.43
CA GLU A 275 -31.97 1.85 -0.93
C GLU A 275 -30.97 1.39 -2.01
N ILE A 276 -29.68 1.73 -1.87
CA ILE A 276 -28.62 1.28 -2.80
C ILE A 276 -28.53 -0.25 -2.83
N ILE A 277 -28.64 -0.90 -1.68
CA ILE A 277 -28.57 -2.35 -1.57
C ILE A 277 -29.86 -3.00 -2.14
N ALA A 278 -31.03 -2.48 -1.79
CA ALA A 278 -32.33 -3.01 -2.24
C ALA A 278 -32.53 -2.87 -3.75
N ASN A 279 -32.03 -1.79 -4.35
CA ASN A 279 -32.09 -1.58 -5.80
C ASN A 279 -31.10 -2.45 -6.59
N GLY A 280 -30.31 -3.29 -5.91
CA GLY A 280 -29.32 -4.17 -6.53
C GLY A 280 -28.02 -3.44 -6.84
N CYS A 281 -27.01 -3.63 -6.02
CA CYS A 281 -25.66 -3.11 -6.25
C CYS A 281 -24.70 -4.23 -6.64
N GLN A 282 -23.66 -3.88 -7.39
CA GLN A 282 -22.63 -4.85 -7.78
C GLN A 282 -21.78 -5.24 -6.56
N THR A 283 -21.86 -6.50 -6.17
CA THR A 283 -21.05 -7.09 -5.11
C THR A 283 -19.70 -7.61 -5.63
N PRO A 284 -18.65 -7.76 -4.82
CA PRO A 284 -18.56 -7.43 -3.40
C PRO A 284 -18.53 -5.92 -3.09
N VAL A 285 -19.11 -5.54 -1.95
CA VAL A 285 -19.23 -4.15 -1.48
C VAL A 285 -18.39 -3.94 -0.23
N LEU A 286 -17.63 -2.84 -0.18
CA LEU A 286 -16.87 -2.43 0.98
C LEU A 286 -17.45 -1.12 1.54
N ILE A 287 -17.85 -1.11 2.82
CA ILE A 287 -18.50 0.03 3.47
C ILE A 287 -17.58 0.58 4.55
N PHE A 288 -17.20 1.86 4.44
CA PHE A 288 -16.35 2.54 5.40
C PHE A 288 -17.15 3.34 6.43
N VAL A 289 -16.80 3.17 7.70
CA VAL A 289 -17.34 3.91 8.84
C VAL A 289 -16.22 4.40 9.75
N ASN A 290 -16.49 5.49 10.51
CA ASN A 290 -15.47 6.11 11.35
C ASN A 290 -15.30 5.41 12.72
N THR A 291 -16.29 4.65 13.20
CA THR A 291 -16.25 4.05 14.55
C THR A 291 -16.67 2.59 14.56
N VAL A 292 -16.10 1.83 15.50
CA VAL A 292 -16.48 0.43 15.78
C VAL A 292 -17.97 0.32 16.13
N ARG A 293 -18.49 1.27 16.92
CA ARG A 293 -19.91 1.28 17.30
C ARG A 293 -20.83 1.37 16.07
N LYS A 294 -20.49 2.23 15.10
CA LYS A 294 -21.27 2.34 13.84
C LYS A 294 -21.13 1.06 13.00
N ALA A 295 -19.94 0.45 12.94
CA ALA A 295 -19.77 -0.80 12.21
C ALA A 295 -20.72 -1.88 12.74
N ASN A 296 -20.75 -2.08 14.04
CA ASN A 296 -21.60 -3.09 14.69
C ASN A 296 -23.11 -2.74 14.57
N PHE A 297 -23.44 -1.44 14.62
CA PHE A 297 -24.82 -0.98 14.42
C PHE A 297 -25.29 -1.28 12.99
N LEU A 298 -24.52 -0.88 11.99
CA LEU A 298 -24.88 -1.12 10.59
C LEU A 298 -24.96 -2.60 10.24
N GLN A 299 -24.09 -3.43 10.80
CA GLN A 299 -24.18 -4.87 10.61
C GLN A 299 -25.56 -5.40 11.00
N ARG A 300 -26.02 -5.11 12.23
CA ARG A 300 -27.34 -5.54 12.73
C ARG A 300 -28.48 -5.00 11.86
N GLU A 301 -28.44 -3.70 11.57
CA GLU A 301 -29.48 -3.05 10.75
C GLU A 301 -29.62 -3.66 9.35
N LEU A 302 -28.52 -4.08 8.73
CA LEU A 302 -28.54 -4.67 7.41
C LEU A 302 -28.93 -6.16 7.44
N GLU A 303 -28.48 -6.92 8.45
CA GLU A 303 -28.90 -8.30 8.68
C GLU A 303 -30.40 -8.40 8.95
N ASP A 304 -30.92 -7.56 9.86
CA ASP A 304 -32.33 -7.58 10.28
C ASP A 304 -33.29 -7.10 9.16
N SER A 305 -32.87 -6.10 8.36
CA SER A 305 -33.79 -5.47 7.41
C SER A 305 -33.71 -6.00 5.98
N LEU A 306 -32.58 -6.55 5.56
CA LEU A 306 -32.33 -6.93 4.16
C LEU A 306 -31.96 -8.41 3.97
N ALA A 307 -31.81 -9.16 5.06
CA ALA A 307 -31.42 -10.58 5.06
C ALA A 307 -30.17 -10.87 4.21
N ILE A 308 -29.18 -9.97 4.22
CA ILE A 308 -27.93 -10.08 3.46
C ILE A 308 -26.80 -10.61 4.31
N THR A 309 -25.83 -11.29 3.68
CA THR A 309 -24.60 -11.73 4.35
C THR A 309 -23.63 -10.55 4.47
N VAL A 310 -23.53 -9.97 5.65
CA VAL A 310 -22.66 -8.85 6.00
C VAL A 310 -21.78 -9.19 7.20
N ASP A 311 -20.55 -8.71 7.24
CA ASP A 311 -19.70 -8.82 8.43
C ASP A 311 -18.90 -7.53 8.63
N THR A 312 -18.27 -7.40 9.80
CA THR A 312 -17.49 -6.22 10.17
C THR A 312 -16.04 -6.54 10.45
N ILE A 313 -15.12 -5.64 10.05
CA ILE A 313 -13.71 -5.73 10.39
C ILE A 313 -13.22 -4.45 11.07
N HIS A 314 -12.77 -4.56 12.32
CA HIS A 314 -12.30 -3.44 13.14
C HIS A 314 -11.27 -3.90 14.19
N SER A 315 -10.62 -2.94 14.88
CA SER A 315 -9.52 -3.19 15.83
C SER A 315 -9.88 -4.11 17.00
N ASP A 316 -11.14 -4.06 17.45
CA ASP A 316 -11.61 -4.78 18.65
C ASP A 316 -11.86 -6.26 18.38
N ARG A 317 -11.90 -6.68 17.11
CA ARG A 317 -11.97 -8.10 16.76
C ARG A 317 -10.61 -8.77 16.91
N LYS A 318 -10.58 -9.99 17.46
CA LYS A 318 -9.36 -10.81 17.54
C LYS A 318 -8.76 -11.04 16.15
N GLN A 319 -7.43 -11.20 16.09
CA GLN A 319 -6.72 -11.33 14.83
C GLN A 319 -7.19 -12.53 13.99
N GLU A 320 -7.46 -13.66 14.65
CA GLU A 320 -7.93 -14.88 13.99
C GLU A 320 -9.28 -14.68 13.30
N ILE A 321 -10.19 -13.96 13.97
CA ILE A 321 -11.50 -13.60 13.40
C ILE A 321 -11.34 -12.66 12.19
N ARG A 322 -10.47 -11.65 12.31
CA ARG A 322 -10.19 -10.73 11.16
C ARG A 322 -9.63 -11.48 9.96
N ASP A 323 -8.71 -12.41 10.20
CA ASP A 323 -8.14 -13.26 9.15
C ASP A 323 -9.20 -14.14 8.46
N GLN A 324 -10.12 -14.67 9.24
CA GLN A 324 -11.24 -15.48 8.75
C GLN A 324 -12.19 -14.63 7.89
N ILE A 325 -12.58 -13.44 8.37
CA ILE A 325 -13.46 -12.52 7.64
C ILE A 325 -12.84 -12.11 6.29
N VAL A 326 -11.56 -11.72 6.28
CA VAL A 326 -10.85 -11.37 5.05
C VAL A 326 -10.84 -12.54 4.06
N ARG A 327 -10.66 -13.77 4.56
CA ARG A 327 -10.71 -14.98 3.73
C ARG A 327 -12.10 -15.19 3.14
N LEU A 328 -13.15 -15.14 3.98
CA LEU A 328 -14.54 -15.36 3.55
C LEU A 328 -14.99 -14.30 2.54
N PHE A 329 -14.58 -13.04 2.72
CA PHE A 329 -14.86 -11.97 1.77
C PHE A 329 -14.16 -12.20 0.42
N ARG A 330 -12.89 -12.65 0.43
CA ARG A 330 -12.16 -13.01 -0.80
C ARG A 330 -12.74 -14.22 -1.53
N GLU A 331 -13.33 -15.14 -0.79
CA GLU A 331 -14.01 -16.33 -1.32
C GLU A 331 -15.45 -16.01 -1.82
N GLY A 332 -15.92 -14.77 -1.67
CA GLY A 332 -17.27 -14.37 -2.05
C GLY A 332 -18.38 -14.92 -1.14
N LYS A 333 -18.03 -15.45 0.03
CA LYS A 333 -19.02 -15.94 1.03
C LYS A 333 -19.62 -14.80 1.86
N ILE A 334 -18.88 -13.71 1.99
CA ILE A 334 -19.35 -12.43 2.53
C ILE A 334 -19.36 -11.46 1.35
N LEU A 335 -20.50 -10.87 1.05
CA LEU A 335 -20.67 -9.95 -0.07
C LEU A 335 -20.60 -8.47 0.35
N PHE A 336 -20.91 -8.17 1.60
CA PHE A 336 -20.86 -6.83 2.18
C PHE A 336 -19.93 -6.85 3.38
N LEU A 337 -18.88 -6.02 3.34
CA LEU A 337 -17.93 -5.90 4.43
C LEU A 337 -17.91 -4.46 4.94
N ILE A 338 -18.25 -4.28 6.22
CA ILE A 338 -18.16 -2.99 6.89
C ILE A 338 -16.80 -2.90 7.58
N CYS A 339 -16.05 -1.84 7.35
CA CYS A 339 -14.74 -1.66 7.95
C CYS A 339 -14.54 -0.24 8.50
N THR A 340 -13.76 -0.15 9.57
CA THR A 340 -13.24 1.14 10.02
C THR A 340 -12.07 1.57 9.14
N GLU A 341 -11.85 2.88 9.02
CA GLU A 341 -10.78 3.47 8.19
C GLU A 341 -9.42 2.80 8.44
N LEU A 342 -9.10 2.50 9.70
CA LEU A 342 -7.83 1.85 10.07
C LEU A 342 -7.67 0.49 9.41
N MET A 343 -8.72 -0.29 9.31
CA MET A 343 -8.68 -1.68 8.84
C MET A 343 -8.91 -1.80 7.33
N GLY A 344 -9.54 -0.80 6.70
CA GLY A 344 -9.79 -0.80 5.26
C GLY A 344 -8.55 -0.47 4.41
N ARG A 345 -7.47 0.01 5.03
CA ARG A 345 -6.20 0.31 4.35
C ARG A 345 -5.30 -0.92 4.31
N GLY A 346 -4.50 -1.04 3.26
CA GLY A 346 -3.46 -2.07 3.12
C GLY A 346 -3.96 -3.48 2.85
N ILE A 347 -5.23 -3.79 3.08
CA ILE A 347 -5.78 -5.10 2.74
C ILE A 347 -6.10 -5.12 1.24
N ASP A 348 -5.53 -6.11 0.54
CA ASP A 348 -5.93 -6.37 -0.83
C ASP A 348 -7.25 -7.15 -0.85
N PHE A 349 -8.33 -6.40 -0.95
CA PHE A 349 -9.63 -6.95 -1.27
C PHE A 349 -9.73 -7.12 -2.79
N LYS A 350 -9.46 -8.32 -3.28
CA LYS A 350 -9.61 -8.63 -4.71
C LYS A 350 -11.06 -8.43 -5.13
N ALA A 351 -11.24 -7.77 -6.27
CA ALA A 351 -12.53 -7.65 -6.95
C ALA A 351 -13.65 -6.92 -6.18
N VAL A 352 -13.35 -5.88 -5.40
CA VAL A 352 -14.38 -4.98 -4.86
C VAL A 352 -14.97 -4.17 -6.02
N ASN A 353 -16.27 -4.26 -6.23
CA ASN A 353 -16.97 -3.56 -7.30
C ASN A 353 -17.50 -2.21 -6.85
N LEU A 354 -17.94 -2.11 -5.59
CA LEU A 354 -18.47 -0.90 -5.02
C LEU A 354 -17.83 -0.57 -3.66
N VAL A 355 -17.39 0.66 -3.51
CA VAL A 355 -16.97 1.25 -2.24
C VAL A 355 -18.02 2.26 -1.79
N ILE A 356 -18.47 2.18 -0.55
CA ILE A 356 -19.35 3.17 0.07
C ILE A 356 -18.64 3.79 1.27
N ASN A 357 -18.36 5.09 1.20
CA ASN A 357 -17.98 5.87 2.38
C ASN A 357 -19.28 6.29 3.08
N TYR A 358 -19.77 5.50 4.02
CA TYR A 358 -20.95 5.79 4.82
C TYR A 358 -20.73 7.02 5.72
N ASP A 359 -19.56 7.10 6.33
CA ASP A 359 -19.08 8.33 6.96
C ASP A 359 -18.10 9.03 6.01
N LEU A 360 -18.09 10.36 6.05
CA LEU A 360 -17.13 11.15 5.31
C LEU A 360 -15.70 10.77 5.76
N PRO A 361 -14.78 10.46 4.84
CA PRO A 361 -13.37 10.17 5.19
C PRO A 361 -12.74 11.33 5.97
N SER A 362 -11.82 10.98 6.88
CA SER A 362 -11.15 11.95 7.77
C SER A 362 -10.24 12.94 7.03
N SER A 363 -9.86 12.63 5.78
CA SER A 363 -9.00 13.46 4.93
C SER A 363 -9.10 13.04 3.46
N ALA A 364 -8.60 13.90 2.56
CA ALA A 364 -8.45 13.58 1.13
C ALA A 364 -7.58 12.33 0.91
N ILE A 365 -6.52 12.16 1.71
CA ILE A 365 -5.66 10.96 1.65
C ILE A 365 -6.47 9.71 2.02
N ALA A 366 -7.26 9.77 3.09
CA ALA A 366 -8.13 8.65 3.48
C ALA A 366 -9.15 8.34 2.36
N TYR A 367 -9.72 9.36 1.73
CA TYR A 367 -10.62 9.22 0.60
C TYR A 367 -9.97 8.45 -0.57
N ILE A 368 -8.77 8.86 -1.01
CA ILE A 368 -8.03 8.19 -2.08
C ILE A 368 -7.79 6.71 -1.75
N HIS A 369 -7.40 6.42 -0.52
CA HIS A 369 -7.18 5.04 -0.06
C HIS A 369 -8.45 4.19 -0.02
N HIS A 370 -9.59 4.77 0.38
CA HIS A 370 -10.87 4.06 0.40
C HIS A 370 -11.32 3.76 -1.03
N VAL A 371 -11.40 4.79 -1.86
CA VAL A 371 -11.84 4.67 -3.26
C VAL A 371 -10.94 3.73 -4.04
N GLY A 372 -9.62 3.77 -3.82
CA GLY A 372 -8.66 2.85 -4.41
C GLY A 372 -8.77 1.37 -3.95
N ARG A 373 -9.82 0.98 -3.19
CA ARG A 373 -10.12 -0.44 -2.95
C ARG A 373 -10.87 -1.07 -4.12
N THR A 374 -11.51 -0.27 -4.98
CA THR A 374 -12.10 -0.70 -6.25
C THR A 374 -11.24 -0.24 -7.44
N GLY A 375 -11.63 -0.55 -8.66
CA GLY A 375 -10.94 -0.10 -9.88
C GLY A 375 -9.51 -0.65 -10.04
N ARG A 376 -9.20 -1.85 -9.54
CA ARG A 376 -7.85 -2.44 -9.55
C ARG A 376 -7.63 -3.35 -10.75
N ALA A 377 -6.36 -3.48 -11.15
CA ALA A 377 -5.91 -4.37 -12.22
C ALA A 377 -6.67 -4.13 -13.55
N GLY A 378 -6.85 -2.86 -13.92
CA GLY A 378 -7.49 -2.47 -15.18
C GLY A 378 -9.01 -2.63 -15.21
N ARG A 379 -9.66 -2.97 -14.08
CA ARG A 379 -11.12 -3.04 -13.98
C ARG A 379 -11.72 -1.68 -13.67
N THR A 380 -12.96 -1.48 -14.07
CA THR A 380 -13.76 -0.34 -13.61
C THR A 380 -14.26 -0.56 -12.19
N GLY A 381 -14.51 0.52 -11.47
CA GLY A 381 -15.02 0.49 -10.11
C GLY A 381 -16.00 1.62 -9.85
N LYS A 382 -16.76 1.51 -8.75
CA LYS A 382 -17.67 2.55 -8.31
C LYS A 382 -17.42 2.93 -6.86
N ALA A 383 -17.45 4.23 -6.55
CA ALA A 383 -17.33 4.76 -5.21
C ALA A 383 -18.45 5.76 -4.93
N ILE A 384 -19.17 5.55 -3.84
CA ILE A 384 -20.23 6.45 -3.38
C ILE A 384 -19.82 7.00 -2.02
N THR A 385 -19.83 8.31 -1.88
CA THR A 385 -19.52 8.99 -0.61
C THR A 385 -20.70 9.75 -0.09
N PHE A 386 -21.15 9.41 1.12
CA PHE A 386 -22.21 10.13 1.81
C PHE A 386 -21.65 11.34 2.55
N TYR A 387 -22.39 12.44 2.50
CA TYR A 387 -22.11 13.61 3.31
C TYR A 387 -23.42 14.18 3.91
N SER A 388 -23.30 14.86 5.04
CA SER A 388 -24.41 15.39 5.81
C SER A 388 -24.16 16.83 6.24
N LEU A 389 -25.17 17.49 6.79
CA LEU A 389 -25.05 18.85 7.33
C LEU A 389 -24.05 18.97 8.49
N LYS A 390 -23.76 17.86 9.17
CA LYS A 390 -22.81 17.82 10.29
C LYS A 390 -21.36 17.64 9.86
N ASP A 391 -21.12 17.31 8.57
CA ASP A 391 -19.76 17.08 8.09
C ASP A 391 -19.02 18.42 8.01
N GLU A 392 -17.82 18.44 8.60
CA GLU A 392 -17.02 19.64 8.66
C GLU A 392 -16.48 20.03 7.27
N LYS A 393 -16.68 21.27 6.86
CA LYS A 393 -16.18 21.82 5.58
C LYS A 393 -14.69 21.54 5.38
N LYS A 394 -13.89 21.58 6.45
CA LYS A 394 -12.44 21.31 6.37
C LYS A 394 -12.09 19.92 5.84
N ASN A 395 -12.95 18.91 6.03
CA ASN A 395 -12.74 17.57 5.50
C ASN A 395 -13.40 17.40 4.12
N LEU A 396 -14.53 18.03 3.89
CA LEU A 396 -15.26 17.91 2.63
C LEU A 396 -14.55 18.63 1.47
N LEU A 397 -14.09 19.86 1.65
CA LEU A 397 -13.45 20.63 0.58
C LEU A 397 -12.21 19.96 -0.05
N PRO A 398 -11.27 19.40 0.73
CA PRO A 398 -10.12 18.66 0.14
C PRO A 398 -10.55 17.40 -0.63
N ILE A 399 -11.63 16.74 -0.20
CA ILE A 399 -12.18 15.57 -0.92
C ILE A 399 -12.78 16.01 -2.25
N LEU A 400 -13.56 17.11 -2.27
CA LEU A 400 -14.10 17.69 -3.50
C LEU A 400 -13.02 18.08 -4.50
N GLN A 401 -11.91 18.66 -4.03
CA GLN A 401 -10.76 18.97 -4.87
C GLN A 401 -10.19 17.71 -5.54
N VAL A 402 -10.01 16.64 -4.79
CA VAL A 402 -9.56 15.35 -5.34
C VAL A 402 -10.55 14.79 -6.34
N MET A 403 -11.86 14.82 -6.04
CA MET A 403 -12.90 14.36 -6.97
C MET A 403 -12.88 15.16 -8.28
N HIS A 404 -12.79 16.48 -8.18
CA HIS A 404 -12.72 17.35 -9.36
C HIS A 404 -11.45 17.10 -10.20
N GLN A 405 -10.28 17.03 -9.56
CA GLN A 405 -9.01 16.71 -10.23
C GLN A 405 -9.03 15.32 -10.89
N SER A 406 -9.84 14.40 -10.36
CA SER A 406 -10.01 13.05 -10.89
C SER A 406 -11.10 12.94 -11.96
N GLY A 407 -11.58 14.07 -12.51
CA GLY A 407 -12.55 14.11 -13.59
C GLY A 407 -14.00 13.83 -13.17
N CYS A 408 -14.33 13.87 -11.88
CA CYS A 408 -15.71 13.72 -11.42
C CYS A 408 -16.53 14.96 -11.78
N SER A 409 -17.50 14.81 -12.67
CA SER A 409 -18.41 15.88 -13.11
C SER A 409 -19.67 15.99 -12.22
N ASP A 410 -19.97 14.95 -11.45
CA ASP A 410 -21.24 14.82 -10.70
C ASP A 410 -21.11 15.36 -9.24
N ILE A 411 -20.51 16.55 -9.12
CA ILE A 411 -20.39 17.26 -7.83
C ILE A 411 -21.51 18.27 -7.71
N PRO A 412 -22.37 18.19 -6.67
CA PRO A 412 -23.49 19.10 -6.49
C PRO A 412 -23.05 20.57 -6.41
N GLN A 413 -23.71 21.46 -7.17
CA GLN A 413 -23.33 22.88 -7.27
C GLN A 413 -23.35 23.63 -5.92
N HIS A 414 -24.22 23.24 -4.99
CA HIS A 414 -24.32 23.86 -3.66
C HIS A 414 -23.14 23.55 -2.74
N VAL A 415 -22.27 22.60 -3.11
CA VAL A 415 -21.07 22.21 -2.35
C VAL A 415 -19.81 22.84 -2.96
N GLN A 416 -19.92 23.38 -4.17
CA GLN A 416 -18.82 24.05 -4.89
C GLN A 416 -18.66 25.53 -4.48
N LYS A 417 -19.67 26.10 -3.81
CA LYS A 417 -19.68 27.45 -3.22
C LYS A 417 -19.31 27.40 -1.73
#